data_e5852d87efd6d4535fad8169245c858b
#
_entry.id   e5852d87efd6d4535fad8169245c858b
#
_cell.length_a   1.000
_cell.length_b   1.000
_cell.length_c   1.000
_cell.angle_alpha   90.00
_cell.angle_beta   90.00
_cell.angle_gamma   90.00
#
_symmetry.space_group_name_H-M   'P 1'
#
loop_
_entity.id
_entity.type
_entity.pdbx_description
1 polymer ?
#
loop_
_entity_poly.entity_id
_entity_poly.type
_entity_poly.pdbx_seq_one_letter_code
_entity_poly.pdbx_strand_id
1 'polypeptide(L)'
;MAEIDLRCGDAIDLFKSLENDSIDLIIADPPYNLGKDYGNNHDLKGFDEYILFTKQWLAESKRVLKPNGTIYVFMGVRFISYLYNIMDRDLNLFFNSWIVWHYTQGLGKTKGFSPRHDDILVFNKSENFVFNLDEIRVPQKFYRERNNMRGANPGDVWQFSHVHYCNPNRQNHPTQKPEGIIERIVLASSHKGGLILDPFSGSGTTLRVCQQLNRKAIGFELNPEYVTMTELRLSAPFTSFDSVDTRMERVPNDLRNKEIRETYLKNHVEWFLKNHENAIKNFKQAVKEKYGDDR
;
A
#
# COMPACT_ATOMS: atom_id res chain seq x y z
N MET A 1 8.41 13.81 17.46
CA MET A 1 8.27 13.38 16.07
C MET A 1 8.73 11.93 15.99
N ALA A 2 8.16 11.14 15.09
CA ALA A 2 8.60 9.76 14.89
C ALA A 2 10.07 9.75 14.38
N GLU A 3 10.85 8.80 14.86
CA GLU A 3 12.23 8.59 14.44
C GLU A 3 12.23 7.91 13.06
N ILE A 4 12.85 8.55 12.08
CA ILE A 4 13.00 8.03 10.71
C ILE A 4 14.48 7.90 10.42
N ASP A 5 14.91 6.70 10.04
CA ASP A 5 16.29 6.35 9.72
C ASP A 5 16.35 5.90 8.24
N LEU A 6 16.87 6.76 7.37
CA LEU A 6 17.03 6.46 5.94
C LEU A 6 18.49 6.18 5.64
N ARG A 7 18.78 4.99 5.13
CA ARG A 7 20.13 4.50 4.86
C ARG A 7 20.34 4.31 3.36
N CYS A 8 21.46 4.85 2.86
CA CYS A 8 21.88 4.65 1.47
C CYS A 8 22.75 3.40 1.35
N GLY A 9 22.37 2.45 0.49
CA GLY A 9 23.17 1.24 0.24
C GLY A 9 22.34 0.05 -0.24
N ASP A 10 23.05 -1.05 -0.52
CA ASP A 10 22.42 -2.31 -0.89
C ASP A 10 21.60 -2.90 0.27
N ALA A 11 20.37 -3.29 0.00
CA ALA A 11 19.44 -3.80 1.01
C ALA A 11 19.99 -5.05 1.72
N ILE A 12 20.61 -5.99 0.98
CA ILE A 12 21.17 -7.22 1.56
C ILE A 12 22.29 -6.90 2.57
N ASP A 13 23.11 -5.89 2.27
CA ASP A 13 24.18 -5.48 3.19
C ASP A 13 23.63 -4.71 4.39
N LEU A 14 22.66 -3.83 4.16
CA LEU A 14 22.04 -3.03 5.23
C LEU A 14 21.22 -3.89 6.21
N PHE A 15 20.59 -4.96 5.75
CA PHE A 15 19.92 -5.92 6.64
C PHE A 15 20.86 -6.49 7.73
N LYS A 16 22.16 -6.69 7.43
CA LYS A 16 23.15 -7.21 8.38
C LYS A 16 23.35 -6.32 9.62
N SER A 17 22.99 -5.05 9.51
CA SER A 17 23.06 -4.09 10.63
C SER A 17 21.84 -4.13 11.56
N LEU A 18 20.79 -4.89 11.21
CA LEU A 18 19.58 -5.01 12.00
C LEU A 18 19.62 -6.26 12.90
N GLU A 19 19.14 -6.09 14.12
CA GLU A 19 19.01 -7.19 15.08
C GLU A 19 17.89 -8.15 14.70
N ASN A 20 18.00 -9.40 15.12
CA ASN A 20 16.92 -10.39 14.98
C ASN A 20 15.70 -9.92 15.77
N ASP A 21 14.50 -10.24 15.28
CA ASP A 21 13.24 -9.98 16.00
C ASP A 21 13.05 -8.53 16.47
N SER A 22 13.54 -7.56 15.68
CA SER A 22 13.50 -6.13 16.01
C SER A 22 12.39 -5.35 15.32
N ILE A 23 11.90 -5.81 14.18
CA ILE A 23 10.95 -5.09 13.30
C ILE A 23 9.51 -5.56 13.53
N ASP A 24 8.58 -4.62 13.72
CA ASP A 24 7.16 -4.91 13.92
C ASP A 24 6.44 -5.18 12.58
N LEU A 25 6.79 -4.44 11.54
CA LEU A 25 6.15 -4.50 10.22
C LEU A 25 7.18 -4.27 9.12
N ILE A 26 7.15 -5.09 8.08
CA ILE A 26 7.93 -4.88 6.85
C ILE A 26 6.97 -4.57 5.71
N ILE A 27 7.29 -3.52 4.95
CA ILE A 27 6.58 -3.14 3.72
C ILE A 27 7.62 -3.10 2.61
N ALA A 28 7.60 -4.07 1.71
CA ALA A 28 8.60 -4.23 0.67
C ALA A 28 7.98 -4.05 -0.73
N ASP A 29 8.53 -3.12 -1.50
CA ASP A 29 8.24 -2.91 -2.92
C ASP A 29 9.51 -3.14 -3.75
N PRO A 30 9.97 -4.41 -3.87
CA PRO A 30 11.23 -4.72 -4.55
C PRO A 30 11.16 -4.41 -6.05
N PRO A 31 12.29 -4.27 -6.75
CA PRO A 31 12.29 -4.18 -8.22
C PRO A 31 11.63 -5.42 -8.83
N TYR A 32 10.71 -5.21 -9.81
CA TYR A 32 9.88 -6.29 -10.39
C TYR A 32 10.56 -7.04 -11.55
N ASN A 33 11.80 -6.75 -11.84
CA ASN A 33 12.55 -7.35 -12.95
C ASN A 33 11.87 -7.13 -14.33
N LEU A 34 11.39 -5.92 -14.57
CA LEU A 34 10.64 -5.52 -15.77
C LEU A 34 11.45 -4.63 -16.73
N GLY A 35 12.73 -4.42 -16.49
CA GLY A 35 13.61 -3.56 -17.29
C GLY A 35 13.37 -2.07 -17.05
N LYS A 36 12.87 -1.70 -15.87
CA LYS A 36 12.76 -0.29 -15.50
C LYS A 36 14.11 0.26 -15.08
N ASP A 37 14.40 1.49 -15.50
CA ASP A 37 15.56 2.23 -15.05
C ASP A 37 15.23 3.01 -13.77
N TYR A 38 15.96 2.70 -12.70
CA TYR A 38 15.88 3.39 -11.43
C TYR A 38 17.08 4.34 -11.22
N GLY A 39 17.70 4.80 -12.32
CA GLY A 39 18.84 5.72 -12.28
C GLY A 39 20.21 5.06 -12.05
N ASN A 40 20.27 3.74 -11.93
CA ASN A 40 21.50 2.96 -11.65
C ASN A 40 21.58 1.69 -12.51
N ASN A 41 21.10 1.71 -13.72
CA ASN A 41 20.88 0.62 -14.68
C ASN A 41 19.50 -0.06 -14.54
N HIS A 42 19.15 -0.83 -15.58
CA HIS A 42 17.89 -1.57 -15.61
C HIS A 42 17.85 -2.65 -14.53
N ASP A 43 16.67 -2.86 -13.95
CA ASP A 43 16.40 -3.90 -12.94
C ASP A 43 16.43 -5.34 -13.52
N LEU A 44 16.81 -5.50 -14.81
CA LEU A 44 16.81 -6.80 -15.48
C LEU A 44 17.95 -7.69 -14.99
N LYS A 45 17.56 -8.75 -14.31
CA LYS A 45 18.38 -9.89 -13.92
C LYS A 45 17.95 -11.15 -14.66
N GLY A 46 18.85 -12.11 -14.83
CA GLY A 46 18.47 -13.47 -15.21
C GLY A 46 17.47 -14.05 -14.22
N PHE A 47 16.63 -14.98 -14.69
CA PHE A 47 15.58 -15.55 -13.82
C PHE A 47 16.15 -16.10 -12.51
N ASP A 48 17.16 -16.97 -12.59
CA ASP A 48 17.75 -17.62 -11.41
C ASP A 48 18.42 -16.60 -10.47
N GLU A 49 19.10 -15.60 -11.03
CA GLU A 49 19.71 -14.51 -10.27
C GLU A 49 18.66 -13.70 -9.52
N TYR A 50 17.53 -13.39 -10.17
CA TYR A 50 16.43 -12.67 -9.54
C TYR A 50 15.78 -13.48 -8.42
N ILE A 51 15.59 -14.78 -8.64
CA ILE A 51 15.06 -15.68 -7.58
C ILE A 51 16.04 -15.78 -6.40
N LEU A 52 17.33 -15.89 -6.67
CA LEU A 52 18.35 -15.91 -5.61
C LEU A 52 18.33 -14.61 -4.78
N PHE A 53 18.35 -13.46 -5.44
CA PHE A 53 18.21 -12.15 -4.80
C PHE A 53 16.94 -12.10 -3.94
N THR A 54 15.80 -12.58 -4.49
CA THR A 54 14.51 -12.60 -3.78
C THR A 54 14.57 -13.47 -2.52
N LYS A 55 15.19 -14.65 -2.60
CA LYS A 55 15.38 -15.54 -1.44
C LYS A 55 16.24 -14.88 -0.35
N GLN A 56 17.29 -14.18 -0.75
CA GLN A 56 18.22 -13.55 0.21
C GLN A 56 17.53 -12.46 1.04
N TRP A 57 16.89 -11.47 0.40
CA TRP A 57 16.25 -10.41 1.15
C TRP A 57 15.01 -10.86 1.92
N LEU A 58 14.24 -11.86 1.43
CA LEU A 58 13.13 -12.44 2.17
C LEU A 58 13.59 -13.23 3.40
N ALA A 59 14.70 -13.95 3.32
CA ALA A 59 15.29 -14.64 4.47
C ALA A 59 15.72 -13.65 5.55
N GLU A 60 16.38 -12.56 5.17
CA GLU A 60 16.74 -11.48 6.08
C GLU A 60 15.51 -10.78 6.66
N SER A 61 14.50 -10.53 5.85
CA SER A 61 13.21 -9.99 6.32
C SER A 61 12.59 -10.87 7.40
N LYS A 62 12.56 -12.20 7.21
CA LYS A 62 12.09 -13.14 8.23
C LYS A 62 12.94 -13.07 9.50
N ARG A 63 14.27 -12.96 9.37
CA ARG A 63 15.19 -12.91 10.51
C ARG A 63 14.89 -11.70 11.41
N VAL A 64 14.77 -10.51 10.82
CA VAL A 64 14.58 -9.25 11.56
C VAL A 64 13.15 -9.04 12.03
N LEU A 65 12.16 -9.69 11.40
CA LEU A 65 10.74 -9.56 11.77
C LEU A 65 10.47 -10.16 13.14
N LYS A 66 9.78 -9.45 14.02
CA LYS A 66 9.34 -9.94 15.34
C LYS A 66 8.43 -11.16 15.22
N PRO A 67 8.32 -12.01 16.25
CA PRO A 67 7.41 -13.18 16.24
C PRO A 67 5.95 -12.83 15.92
N ASN A 68 5.47 -11.67 16.35
CA ASN A 68 4.12 -11.16 16.06
C ASN A 68 4.07 -10.16 14.89
N GLY A 69 5.15 -10.05 14.12
CA GLY A 69 5.28 -9.12 13.00
C GLY A 69 4.67 -9.65 11.71
N THR A 70 4.39 -8.71 10.82
CA THR A 70 3.79 -8.95 9.50
C THR A 70 4.67 -8.37 8.40
N ILE A 71 4.72 -9.05 7.26
CA ILE A 71 5.39 -8.57 6.04
C ILE A 71 4.38 -8.44 4.90
N TYR A 72 4.38 -7.30 4.23
CA TYR A 72 3.66 -7.01 3.00
C TYR A 72 4.65 -6.89 1.86
N VAL A 73 4.44 -7.62 0.77
CA VAL A 73 5.33 -7.62 -0.40
C VAL A 73 4.51 -7.29 -1.64
N PHE A 74 4.80 -6.14 -2.25
CA PHE A 74 4.24 -5.76 -3.54
C PHE A 74 4.94 -6.52 -4.67
N MET A 75 4.18 -7.00 -5.65
CA MET A 75 4.75 -7.67 -6.81
C MET A 75 3.76 -7.69 -7.98
N GLY A 76 4.30 -7.60 -9.19
CA GLY A 76 3.53 -7.84 -10.40
C GLY A 76 3.30 -9.33 -10.69
N VAL A 77 2.30 -9.61 -11.52
CA VAL A 77 1.81 -10.96 -11.86
C VAL A 77 2.87 -11.95 -12.35
N ARG A 78 4.00 -11.44 -12.89
CA ARG A 78 5.06 -12.30 -13.46
C ARG A 78 5.77 -13.15 -12.42
N PHE A 79 6.03 -12.58 -11.23
CA PHE A 79 6.86 -13.21 -10.20
C PHE A 79 6.13 -13.54 -8.90
N ILE A 80 4.88 -13.08 -8.74
CA ILE A 80 4.12 -13.22 -7.49
C ILE A 80 4.02 -14.66 -6.99
N SER A 81 3.81 -15.62 -7.88
CA SER A 81 3.69 -17.05 -7.52
C SER A 81 5.00 -17.64 -7.00
N TYR A 82 6.14 -17.17 -7.51
CA TYR A 82 7.46 -17.59 -7.00
C TYR A 82 7.72 -17.03 -5.61
N LEU A 83 7.37 -15.75 -5.38
CA LEU A 83 7.48 -15.14 -4.06
C LEU A 83 6.59 -15.86 -3.04
N TYR A 84 5.34 -16.16 -3.42
CA TYR A 84 4.44 -16.93 -2.58
C TYR A 84 5.09 -18.25 -2.14
N ASN A 85 5.62 -19.04 -3.09
CA ASN A 85 6.25 -20.32 -2.77
C ASN A 85 7.48 -20.16 -1.86
N ILE A 86 8.32 -19.14 -2.07
CA ILE A 86 9.48 -18.87 -1.22
C ILE A 86 9.00 -18.55 0.20
N MET A 87 8.02 -17.69 0.36
CA MET A 87 7.52 -17.27 1.67
C MET A 87 6.80 -18.41 2.41
N ASP A 88 5.96 -19.18 1.71
CA ASP A 88 5.17 -20.27 2.26
C ASP A 88 6.05 -21.52 2.54
N ARG A 89 6.78 -21.99 1.52
CA ARG A 89 7.47 -23.28 1.56
C ARG A 89 8.92 -23.19 2.05
N ASP A 90 9.68 -22.27 1.48
CA ASP A 90 11.11 -22.21 1.82
C ASP A 90 11.33 -21.53 3.19
N LEU A 91 10.53 -20.50 3.50
CA LEU A 91 10.65 -19.75 4.73
C LEU A 91 9.65 -20.13 5.82
N ASN A 92 8.64 -20.95 5.54
CA ASN A 92 7.59 -21.34 6.49
C ASN A 92 6.99 -20.13 7.24
N LEU A 93 6.65 -19.06 6.50
CA LEU A 93 5.87 -17.96 7.02
C LEU A 93 4.39 -18.32 6.99
N PHE A 94 3.59 -17.74 7.87
CA PHE A 94 2.15 -17.98 7.94
C PHE A 94 1.44 -17.09 6.93
N PHE A 95 0.80 -17.69 5.93
CA PHE A 95 0.00 -16.96 4.94
C PHE A 95 -1.18 -16.27 5.62
N ASN A 96 -1.37 -14.99 5.32
CA ASN A 96 -2.48 -14.19 5.82
C ASN A 96 -3.46 -13.85 4.69
N SER A 97 -2.98 -13.12 3.67
CA SER A 97 -3.84 -12.65 2.58
C SER A 97 -3.04 -12.46 1.29
N TRP A 98 -3.75 -12.59 0.19
CA TRP A 98 -3.29 -12.16 -1.13
C TRP A 98 -4.21 -11.01 -1.54
N ILE A 99 -3.70 -9.78 -1.50
CA ILE A 99 -4.46 -8.57 -1.78
C ILE A 99 -4.27 -8.20 -3.24
N VAL A 100 -5.37 -7.96 -3.94
CA VAL A 100 -5.38 -7.40 -5.29
C VAL A 100 -5.54 -5.89 -5.19
N TRP A 101 -4.49 -5.15 -5.53
CA TRP A 101 -4.56 -3.70 -5.64
C TRP A 101 -5.02 -3.33 -7.05
N HIS A 102 -6.31 -3.08 -7.20
CA HIS A 102 -6.95 -2.68 -8.45
C HIS A 102 -6.81 -1.18 -8.71
N TYR A 103 -6.51 -0.83 -9.95
CA TYR A 103 -6.47 0.55 -10.46
C TYR A 103 -7.04 0.63 -11.87
N THR A 104 -7.52 1.83 -12.27
CA THR A 104 -8.17 2.03 -13.56
C THR A 104 -7.20 2.52 -14.65
N GLN A 105 -6.04 3.05 -14.25
CA GLN A 105 -5.01 3.56 -15.16
C GLN A 105 -4.21 2.41 -15.79
N GLY A 106 -3.49 2.73 -16.86
CA GLY A 106 -2.56 1.83 -17.54
C GLY A 106 -2.82 1.73 -19.03
N LEU A 107 -1.82 1.23 -19.75
CA LEU A 107 -1.88 1.06 -21.20
C LEU A 107 -2.86 -0.06 -21.58
N GLY A 108 -3.66 0.20 -22.61
CA GLY A 108 -4.52 -0.81 -23.22
C GLY A 108 -3.72 -1.80 -24.06
N LYS A 109 -4.13 -3.07 -24.07
CA LYS A 109 -3.64 -4.08 -24.99
C LYS A 109 -4.61 -4.25 -26.14
N THR A 110 -4.10 -4.48 -27.34
CA THR A 110 -4.91 -4.82 -28.51
C THR A 110 -5.20 -6.32 -28.60
N LYS A 111 -4.38 -7.15 -27.95
CA LYS A 111 -4.55 -8.61 -27.83
C LYS A 111 -4.42 -9.02 -26.36
N GLY A 112 -5.41 -9.70 -25.85
CA GLY A 112 -5.51 -10.11 -24.44
C GLY A 112 -6.02 -9.02 -23.52
N PHE A 113 -6.14 -9.36 -22.23
CA PHE A 113 -6.62 -8.43 -21.21
C PHE A 113 -5.51 -7.47 -20.76
N SER A 114 -5.84 -6.19 -20.62
CA SER A 114 -4.94 -5.18 -20.08
C SER A 114 -4.79 -5.35 -18.57
N PRO A 115 -3.56 -5.36 -18.02
CA PRO A 115 -3.37 -5.43 -16.57
C PRO A 115 -3.97 -4.18 -15.91
N ARG A 116 -4.65 -4.39 -14.80
CA ARG A 116 -5.32 -3.35 -14.00
C ARG A 116 -5.15 -3.60 -12.50
N HIS A 117 -4.14 -4.35 -12.12
CA HIS A 117 -3.81 -4.60 -10.73
C HIS A 117 -2.33 -4.93 -10.57
N ASP A 118 -1.84 -4.67 -9.39
CA ASP A 118 -0.68 -5.31 -8.79
C ASP A 118 -1.14 -6.13 -7.59
N ASP A 119 -0.30 -7.04 -7.14
CA ASP A 119 -0.61 -7.94 -6.04
C ASP A 119 0.22 -7.57 -4.81
N ILE A 120 -0.34 -7.83 -3.62
CA ILE A 120 0.36 -7.66 -2.36
C ILE A 120 0.21 -8.95 -1.55
N LEU A 121 1.31 -9.66 -1.36
CA LEU A 121 1.34 -10.82 -0.46
C LEU A 121 1.48 -10.37 0.98
N VAL A 122 0.68 -10.95 1.86
CA VAL A 122 0.70 -10.68 3.30
C VAL A 122 1.00 -11.98 4.03
N PHE A 123 2.11 -11.98 4.75
CA PHE A 123 2.53 -13.11 5.58
C PHE A 123 2.89 -12.63 6.99
N ASN A 124 2.72 -13.50 7.96
CA ASN A 124 3.08 -13.26 9.36
C ASN A 124 4.24 -14.18 9.76
N LYS A 125 5.05 -13.78 10.75
CA LYS A 125 6.10 -14.65 11.26
C LYS A 125 5.52 -15.83 12.08
N SER A 126 4.36 -15.61 12.74
CA SER A 126 3.62 -16.64 13.47
C SER A 126 2.10 -16.43 13.36
N GLU A 127 1.32 -17.34 13.91
CA GLU A 127 -0.15 -17.21 13.97
C GLU A 127 -0.62 -16.09 14.90
N ASN A 128 0.23 -15.65 15.84
CA ASN A 128 -0.07 -14.54 16.73
C ASN A 128 0.52 -13.26 16.16
N PHE A 129 -0.29 -12.47 15.47
CA PHE A 129 0.12 -11.25 14.76
C PHE A 129 -0.76 -10.04 15.12
N VAL A 130 -0.24 -8.85 14.85
CA VAL A 130 -0.99 -7.59 15.06
C VAL A 130 -1.91 -7.34 13.88
N PHE A 131 -3.22 -7.20 14.15
CA PHE A 131 -4.20 -6.76 13.16
C PHE A 131 -5.27 -5.84 13.77
N ASN A 132 -5.16 -4.55 13.50
CA ASN A 132 -6.03 -3.50 14.06
C ASN A 132 -7.20 -3.22 13.13
N LEU A 133 -8.15 -4.16 13.01
CA LEU A 133 -9.29 -4.03 12.10
C LEU A 133 -10.07 -2.72 12.29
N ASP A 134 -10.22 -2.27 13.52
CA ASP A 134 -11.00 -1.08 13.85
C ASP A 134 -10.37 0.22 13.32
N GLU A 135 -9.04 0.24 13.08
CA GLU A 135 -8.33 1.39 12.51
C GLU A 135 -8.51 1.53 10.99
N ILE A 136 -8.97 0.46 10.31
CA ILE A 136 -9.04 0.39 8.85
C ILE A 136 -10.42 0.09 8.29
N ARG A 137 -11.46 0.04 9.14
CA ARG A 137 -12.82 -0.26 8.67
C ARG A 137 -13.27 0.74 7.61
N VAL A 138 -14.01 0.22 6.64
CA VAL A 138 -14.61 0.99 5.55
C VAL A 138 -16.14 1.02 5.68
N PRO A 139 -16.82 2.03 5.09
CA PRO A 139 -18.27 2.09 5.09
C PRO A 139 -18.89 0.81 4.51
N GLN A 140 -19.95 0.34 5.12
CA GLN A 140 -20.70 -0.78 4.59
C GLN A 140 -21.56 -0.33 3.41
N LYS A 141 -21.64 -1.17 2.37
CA LYS A 141 -22.51 -0.90 1.22
C LYS A 141 -23.98 -0.91 1.62
N PHE A 142 -24.35 -1.78 2.56
CA PHE A 142 -25.70 -1.90 3.08
C PHE A 142 -25.65 -2.07 4.59
N TYR A 143 -26.29 -1.17 5.33
CA TYR A 143 -26.44 -1.30 6.78
C TYR A 143 -27.71 -2.08 7.08
N ARG A 144 -27.56 -3.17 7.82
CA ARG A 144 -28.64 -3.95 8.40
C ARG A 144 -28.48 -3.96 9.94
N GLU A 145 -29.53 -4.20 10.68
CA GLU A 145 -29.52 -4.25 12.14
C GLU A 145 -28.39 -5.14 12.71
N ARG A 146 -28.11 -6.27 12.05
CA ARG A 146 -27.04 -7.21 12.43
C ARG A 146 -25.62 -6.75 12.07
N ASN A 147 -25.47 -5.69 11.30
CA ASN A 147 -24.15 -5.26 10.80
C ASN A 147 -23.40 -4.49 11.89
N ASN A 148 -22.08 -4.62 11.87
CA ASN A 148 -21.24 -3.80 12.72
C ASN A 148 -21.33 -2.33 12.29
N MET A 149 -21.88 -1.46 13.15
CA MET A 149 -22.02 -0.04 12.86
C MET A 149 -20.67 0.69 12.69
N ARG A 150 -19.56 0.08 13.14
CA ARG A 150 -18.21 0.59 12.92
C ARG A 150 -17.69 0.36 11.50
N GLY A 151 -18.48 -0.26 10.62
CA GLY A 151 -18.11 -0.55 9.24
C GLY A 151 -17.62 -1.96 9.00
N ALA A 152 -17.28 -2.23 7.76
CA ALA A 152 -16.81 -3.53 7.28
C ALA A 152 -15.28 -3.64 7.30
N ASN A 153 -14.78 -4.87 7.28
CA ASN A 153 -13.42 -5.16 6.87
C ASN A 153 -13.26 -4.75 5.40
N PRO A 154 -12.18 -4.05 5.00
CA PRO A 154 -11.98 -3.64 3.60
C PRO A 154 -11.86 -4.79 2.61
N GLY A 155 -11.66 -6.04 3.10
CA GLY A 155 -11.44 -7.19 2.23
C GLY A 155 -10.05 -7.18 1.60
N ASP A 156 -9.87 -8.03 0.59
CA ASP A 156 -8.60 -8.29 -0.10
C ASP A 156 -8.56 -7.74 -1.54
N VAL A 157 -9.58 -7.01 -1.99
CA VAL A 157 -9.58 -6.27 -3.24
C VAL A 157 -9.61 -4.77 -2.94
N TRP A 158 -8.46 -4.12 -3.09
CA TRP A 158 -8.29 -2.71 -2.78
C TRP A 158 -8.31 -1.87 -4.04
N GLN A 159 -9.06 -0.79 -4.04
CA GLN A 159 -9.12 0.14 -5.15
C GLN A 159 -8.44 1.46 -4.77
N PHE A 160 -7.26 1.69 -5.34
CA PHE A 160 -6.51 2.93 -5.21
C PHE A 160 -5.95 3.33 -6.56
N SER A 161 -6.05 4.60 -6.90
CA SER A 161 -5.41 5.13 -8.11
C SER A 161 -3.90 5.16 -7.94
N HIS A 162 -3.16 4.98 -9.03
CA HIS A 162 -1.74 5.33 -9.05
C HIS A 162 -1.54 6.83 -8.79
N VAL A 163 -0.37 7.19 -8.28
CA VAL A 163 0.01 8.59 -8.16
C VAL A 163 0.21 9.15 -9.58
N HIS A 164 -0.80 9.89 -10.04
CA HIS A 164 -0.81 10.45 -11.39
C HIS A 164 0.27 11.52 -11.55
N TYR A 165 0.79 11.71 -12.77
CA TYR A 165 1.83 12.72 -13.04
C TYR A 165 1.39 14.17 -12.74
N CYS A 166 0.08 14.45 -12.72
CA CYS A 166 -0.47 15.74 -12.30
C CYS A 166 -0.68 15.88 -10.78
N ASN A 167 -0.38 14.84 -9.99
CA ASN A 167 -0.53 14.91 -8.54
C ASN A 167 0.60 15.78 -7.96
N PRO A 168 0.30 16.84 -7.17
CA PRO A 168 1.32 17.71 -6.59
C PRO A 168 2.28 16.98 -5.64
N ASN A 169 1.88 15.84 -5.08
CA ASN A 169 2.70 15.02 -4.19
C ASN A 169 3.57 13.99 -4.95
N ARG A 170 3.47 13.97 -6.29
CA ARG A 170 4.29 13.06 -7.08
C ARG A 170 5.75 13.46 -7.04
N GLN A 171 6.59 12.50 -6.69
CA GLN A 171 8.04 12.61 -6.76
C GLN A 171 8.55 12.18 -8.14
N ASN A 172 9.78 12.55 -8.48
CA ASN A 172 10.43 12.07 -9.70
C ASN A 172 10.93 10.61 -9.53
N HIS A 173 9.97 9.72 -9.32
CA HIS A 173 10.21 8.28 -9.17
C HIS A 173 9.23 7.50 -10.06
N PRO A 174 9.68 6.47 -10.80
CA PRO A 174 8.86 5.81 -11.82
C PRO A 174 7.66 5.05 -11.23
N THR A 175 7.79 4.53 -10.03
CA THR A 175 6.82 3.59 -9.42
C THR A 175 6.35 4.01 -8.02
N GLN A 176 6.26 5.31 -7.76
CA GLN A 176 5.78 5.81 -6.46
C GLN A 176 4.45 5.17 -6.06
N LYS A 177 4.41 4.57 -4.88
CA LYS A 177 3.19 3.99 -4.31
C LYS A 177 2.28 5.07 -3.73
N PRO A 178 0.94 4.91 -3.81
CA PRO A 178 -0.01 5.80 -3.14
C PRO A 178 0.12 5.74 -1.62
N GLU A 179 0.12 6.90 -0.97
CA GLU A 179 0.22 6.98 0.50
C GLU A 179 -0.96 6.29 1.19
N GLY A 180 -2.16 6.33 0.61
CA GLY A 180 -3.35 5.70 1.18
C GLY A 180 -3.26 4.17 1.31
N ILE A 181 -2.57 3.47 0.40
CA ILE A 181 -2.31 2.03 0.53
C ILE A 181 -1.39 1.77 1.72
N ILE A 182 -0.28 2.49 1.77
CA ILE A 182 0.71 2.35 2.85
C ILE A 182 0.10 2.72 4.20
N GLU A 183 -0.72 3.78 4.24
CA GLU A 183 -1.45 4.17 5.43
C GLU A 183 -2.34 3.04 5.96
N ARG A 184 -3.11 2.37 5.09
CA ARG A 184 -3.94 1.23 5.47
C ARG A 184 -3.10 0.10 6.05
N ILE A 185 -1.98 -0.25 5.42
CA ILE A 185 -1.06 -1.29 5.87
C ILE A 185 -0.49 -0.95 7.25
N VAL A 186 0.03 0.26 7.42
CA VAL A 186 0.63 0.73 8.68
C VAL A 186 -0.37 0.72 9.83
N LEU A 187 -1.60 1.17 9.59
CA LEU A 187 -2.65 1.16 10.60
C LEU A 187 -3.11 -0.26 10.95
N ALA A 188 -3.27 -1.13 9.93
CA ALA A 188 -3.70 -2.51 10.15
C ALA A 188 -2.71 -3.30 10.98
N SER A 189 -1.41 -3.16 10.73
CA SER A 189 -0.40 -4.14 11.19
C SER A 189 0.70 -3.54 12.05
N SER A 190 0.48 -2.37 12.66
CA SER A 190 1.42 -1.79 13.62
C SER A 190 0.74 -0.96 14.71
N HIS A 191 1.37 -0.87 15.87
CA HIS A 191 0.98 0.07 16.93
C HIS A 191 1.73 1.40 16.80
N LYS A 192 1.21 2.47 17.43
CA LYS A 192 1.95 3.74 17.56
C LYS A 192 3.29 3.49 18.25
N GLY A 193 4.36 4.07 17.71
CA GLY A 193 5.73 3.85 18.19
C GLY A 193 6.37 2.55 17.71
N GLY A 194 5.64 1.67 17.00
CA GLY A 194 6.20 0.46 16.38
C GLY A 194 7.24 0.80 15.31
N LEU A 195 8.19 -0.11 15.11
CA LEU A 195 9.29 0.04 14.16
C LEU A 195 8.97 -0.66 12.84
N ILE A 196 8.97 0.09 11.76
CA ILE A 196 8.63 -0.36 10.41
C ILE A 196 9.88 -0.35 9.54
N LEU A 197 10.07 -1.37 8.72
CA LEU A 197 11.15 -1.44 7.74
C LEU A 197 10.59 -1.39 6.32
N ASP A 198 11.17 -0.51 5.50
CA ASP A 198 11.03 -0.53 4.05
C ASP A 198 12.41 -0.77 3.41
N PRO A 199 12.69 -2.01 2.97
CA PRO A 199 14.01 -2.35 2.41
C PRO A 199 14.24 -1.83 0.99
N PHE A 200 13.21 -1.19 0.36
CA PHE A 200 13.26 -0.66 -1.00
C PHE A 200 12.52 0.68 -1.07
N SER A 201 12.98 1.67 -0.32
CA SER A 201 12.24 2.90 0.00
C SER A 201 11.86 3.76 -1.22
N GLY A 202 12.64 3.73 -2.29
CA GLY A 202 12.38 4.48 -3.51
C GLY A 202 12.07 5.96 -3.23
N SER A 203 10.81 6.34 -3.43
CA SER A 203 10.33 7.71 -3.19
C SER A 203 10.00 8.04 -1.73
N GLY A 204 10.29 7.14 -0.78
CA GLY A 204 10.09 7.35 0.65
C GLY A 204 8.63 7.36 1.11
N THR A 205 7.70 6.76 0.36
CA THR A 205 6.27 6.79 0.71
C THR A 205 6.01 6.15 2.06
N THR A 206 6.60 4.99 2.34
CA THR A 206 6.46 4.29 3.63
C THR A 206 6.96 5.16 4.78
N LEU A 207 8.14 5.77 4.64
CA LEU A 207 8.75 6.61 5.67
C LEU A 207 7.89 7.85 5.96
N ARG A 208 7.38 8.50 4.91
CA ARG A 208 6.47 9.64 5.02
C ARG A 208 5.21 9.29 5.80
N VAL A 209 4.58 8.18 5.47
CA VAL A 209 3.37 7.70 6.15
C VAL A 209 3.67 7.35 7.62
N CYS A 210 4.76 6.66 7.89
CA CYS A 210 5.18 6.32 9.26
C CYS A 210 5.40 7.57 10.10
N GLN A 211 6.08 8.58 9.56
CA GLN A 211 6.30 9.86 10.21
C GLN A 211 4.98 10.51 10.65
N GLN A 212 3.99 10.55 9.78
CA GLN A 212 2.69 11.18 10.04
C GLN A 212 1.82 10.37 11.01
N LEU A 213 1.99 9.06 11.02
CA LEU A 213 1.21 8.17 11.89
C LEU A 213 1.90 7.87 13.24
N ASN A 214 3.00 8.55 13.58
CA ASN A 214 3.76 8.29 14.79
C ASN A 214 4.29 6.85 14.91
N ARG A 215 4.85 6.32 13.81
CA ARG A 215 5.61 5.07 13.77
C ARG A 215 7.06 5.38 13.48
N LYS A 216 7.98 4.66 14.14
CA LYS A 216 9.39 4.68 13.77
C LYS A 216 9.57 3.93 12.46
N ALA A 217 10.52 4.37 11.62
CA ALA A 217 10.79 3.66 10.38
C ALA A 217 12.27 3.66 10.03
N ILE A 218 12.69 2.54 9.44
CA ILE A 218 13.99 2.40 8.77
C ILE A 218 13.70 2.19 7.29
N GLY A 219 14.39 2.93 6.44
CA GLY A 219 14.32 2.80 4.98
C GLY A 219 15.68 2.50 4.38
N PHE A 220 15.74 1.58 3.43
CA PHE A 220 16.94 1.33 2.63
C PHE A 220 16.69 1.80 1.19
N GLU A 221 17.66 2.51 0.64
CA GLU A 221 17.61 2.97 -0.76
C GLU A 221 19.01 2.90 -1.38
N LEU A 222 19.10 2.27 -2.54
CA LEU A 222 20.36 2.09 -3.24
C LEU A 222 20.82 3.35 -3.96
N ASN A 223 19.87 4.13 -4.52
CA ASN A 223 20.16 5.32 -5.30
C ASN A 223 20.26 6.57 -4.41
N PRO A 224 21.45 7.22 -4.30
CA PRO A 224 21.61 8.40 -3.46
C PRO A 224 20.75 9.61 -3.89
N GLU A 225 20.35 9.70 -5.16
CA GLU A 225 19.42 10.74 -5.61
C GLU A 225 18.01 10.53 -5.01
N TYR A 226 17.57 9.29 -4.89
CA TYR A 226 16.30 8.97 -4.24
C TYR A 226 16.36 9.14 -2.73
N VAL A 227 17.53 8.91 -2.11
CA VAL A 227 17.75 9.25 -0.70
C VAL A 227 17.55 10.75 -0.49
N THR A 228 18.24 11.60 -1.25
CA THR A 228 18.12 13.07 -1.18
C THR A 228 16.66 13.53 -1.42
N MET A 229 16.00 12.96 -2.42
CA MET A 229 14.59 13.25 -2.72
C MET A 229 13.68 12.89 -1.54
N THR A 230 13.91 11.76 -0.92
CA THR A 230 13.13 11.29 0.25
C THR A 230 13.37 12.19 1.46
N GLU A 231 14.60 12.61 1.75
CA GLU A 231 14.92 13.56 2.83
C GLU A 231 14.17 14.89 2.65
N LEU A 232 14.18 15.44 1.44
CA LEU A 232 13.44 16.64 1.09
C LEU A 232 11.93 16.46 1.31
N ARG A 233 11.39 15.31 0.88
CA ARG A 233 9.98 14.96 1.08
C ARG A 233 9.61 14.86 2.56
N LEU A 234 10.45 14.26 3.38
CA LEU A 234 10.24 14.11 4.82
C LEU A 234 10.30 15.46 5.57
N SER A 235 11.10 16.40 5.10
CA SER A 235 11.19 17.75 5.67
C SER A 235 10.04 18.66 5.26
N ALA A 236 9.32 18.33 4.18
CA ALA A 236 8.21 19.15 3.70
C ALA A 236 7.02 19.11 4.67
N PRO A 237 6.28 20.23 4.82
CA PRO A 237 5.07 20.26 5.63
C PRO A 237 4.06 19.19 5.18
N PHE A 238 3.42 18.55 6.16
CA PHE A 238 2.35 17.61 5.89
C PHE A 238 1.02 18.34 5.78
N THR A 239 0.29 18.11 4.72
CA THR A 239 -1.05 18.67 4.50
C THR A 239 -2.14 17.60 4.61
N SER A 240 -1.97 16.50 3.89
CA SER A 240 -2.85 15.34 3.90
C SER A 240 -2.15 14.19 3.17
N PHE A 241 -2.62 12.96 3.40
CA PHE A 241 -2.26 11.84 2.51
C PHE A 241 -2.89 12.03 1.12
N ASP A 242 -2.31 11.36 0.12
CA ASP A 242 -2.91 11.26 -1.20
C ASP A 242 -4.39 10.91 -1.06
N SER A 243 -5.24 11.58 -1.85
CA SER A 243 -6.66 11.28 -1.84
C SER A 243 -6.86 9.82 -2.25
N VAL A 244 -7.18 9.01 -1.27
CA VAL A 244 -7.75 7.67 -1.47
C VAL A 244 -9.01 7.83 -2.31
N ASP A 245 -9.34 6.86 -3.13
CA ASP A 245 -10.68 6.78 -3.72
C ASP A 245 -11.71 7.10 -2.65
N THR A 246 -12.46 8.20 -2.84
CA THR A 246 -13.43 8.72 -1.89
C THR A 246 -14.50 7.71 -1.45
N ARG A 247 -14.62 6.58 -2.19
CA ARG A 247 -15.46 5.43 -1.83
C ARG A 247 -14.94 4.66 -0.60
N MET A 248 -13.77 5.01 -0.10
CA MET A 248 -13.09 4.32 0.98
C MET A 248 -12.87 5.23 2.20
N GLU A 249 -13.77 6.20 2.44
CA GLU A 249 -13.74 7.01 3.65
C GLU A 249 -13.73 6.13 4.90
N ARG A 250 -12.88 6.49 5.85
CA ARG A 250 -12.79 5.74 7.09
C ARG A 250 -14.02 5.96 7.96
N VAL A 251 -14.45 4.86 8.55
CA VAL A 251 -15.45 4.95 9.61
C VAL A 251 -14.78 5.51 10.87
N PRO A 252 -15.33 6.57 11.48
CA PRO A 252 -14.79 7.11 12.72
C PRO A 252 -14.69 6.07 13.83
N ASN A 253 -13.61 6.11 14.62
CA ASN A 253 -13.36 5.13 15.67
C ASN A 253 -14.38 5.20 16.82
N ASP A 254 -15.00 6.35 17.04
CA ASP A 254 -15.95 6.56 18.14
C ASP A 254 -17.40 6.75 17.67
N LEU A 255 -17.95 5.73 17.04
CA LEU A 255 -19.38 5.71 16.68
C LEU A 255 -20.31 5.50 17.89
N ARG A 256 -19.81 5.29 19.10
CA ARG A 256 -20.61 5.31 20.33
C ARG A 256 -21.03 6.73 20.66
N ASN A 257 -20.21 7.72 20.32
CA ASN A 257 -20.59 9.13 20.38
C ASN A 257 -21.69 9.42 19.35
N LYS A 258 -22.85 9.85 19.84
CA LYS A 258 -24.04 10.09 19.02
C LYS A 258 -23.79 11.16 17.95
N GLU A 259 -23.14 12.24 18.30
CA GLU A 259 -22.88 13.38 17.41
C GLU A 259 -21.92 13.00 16.27
N ILE A 260 -20.84 12.29 16.59
CA ILE A 260 -19.89 11.77 15.60
C ILE A 260 -20.60 10.81 14.64
N ARG A 261 -21.41 9.91 15.17
CA ARG A 261 -22.19 8.95 14.37
C ARG A 261 -23.18 9.63 13.44
N GLU A 262 -23.96 10.59 13.94
CA GLU A 262 -24.95 11.31 13.14
C GLU A 262 -24.27 12.13 12.04
N THR A 263 -23.17 12.82 12.35
CA THR A 263 -22.36 13.56 11.37
C THR A 263 -21.79 12.63 10.30
N TYR A 264 -21.22 11.50 10.69
CA TYR A 264 -20.70 10.50 9.76
C TYR A 264 -21.79 9.96 8.82
N LEU A 265 -22.94 9.56 9.38
CA LEU A 265 -24.06 9.04 8.59
C LEU A 265 -24.59 10.08 7.59
N LYS A 266 -24.73 11.33 8.03
CA LYS A 266 -25.15 12.44 7.17
C LYS A 266 -24.18 12.65 6.00
N ASN A 267 -22.90 12.77 6.29
CA ASN A 267 -21.86 12.98 5.28
C ASN A 267 -21.79 11.80 4.31
N HIS A 268 -21.93 10.58 4.80
CA HIS A 268 -21.93 9.38 3.98
C HIS A 268 -23.13 9.34 3.02
N VAL A 269 -24.34 9.69 3.48
CA VAL A 269 -25.53 9.79 2.63
C VAL A 269 -25.38 10.90 1.58
N GLU A 270 -24.90 12.07 1.98
CA GLU A 270 -24.65 13.19 1.07
C GLU A 270 -23.63 12.82 -0.01
N TRP A 271 -22.51 12.17 0.40
CA TRP A 271 -21.51 11.68 -0.53
C TRP A 271 -22.09 10.65 -1.52
N PHE A 272 -22.86 9.69 -1.02
CA PHE A 272 -23.50 8.66 -1.85
C PHE A 272 -24.42 9.26 -2.88
N LEU A 273 -25.29 10.18 -2.48
CA LEU A 273 -26.21 10.89 -3.37
C LEU A 273 -25.45 11.69 -4.42
N LYS A 274 -24.46 12.48 -4.03
CA LYS A 274 -23.65 13.29 -4.93
C LYS A 274 -22.91 12.44 -5.98
N ASN A 275 -22.35 11.32 -5.60
CA ASN A 275 -21.65 10.44 -6.53
C ASN A 275 -22.61 9.68 -7.44
N HIS A 276 -23.80 9.36 -6.97
CA HIS A 276 -24.84 8.74 -7.79
C HIS A 276 -25.40 9.72 -8.82
N GLU A 277 -25.66 10.96 -8.43
CA GLU A 277 -26.09 12.02 -9.33
C GLU A 277 -25.08 12.31 -10.44
N ASN A 278 -23.79 12.41 -10.10
CA ASN A 278 -22.72 12.59 -11.06
C ASN A 278 -22.59 11.40 -12.01
N ALA A 279 -22.72 10.17 -11.53
CA ALA A 279 -22.69 8.97 -12.36
C ALA A 279 -23.86 8.93 -13.34
N ILE A 280 -25.08 9.26 -12.87
CA ILE A 280 -26.28 9.35 -13.71
C ILE A 280 -26.14 10.46 -14.75
N LYS A 281 -25.63 11.64 -14.34
CA LYS A 281 -25.41 12.77 -15.25
C LYS A 281 -24.41 12.42 -16.35
N ASN A 282 -23.27 11.81 -15.98
CA ASN A 282 -22.24 11.39 -16.93
C ASN A 282 -22.76 10.30 -17.87
N PHE A 283 -23.55 9.35 -17.38
CA PHE A 283 -24.18 8.32 -18.20
C PHE A 283 -25.17 8.93 -19.20
N LYS A 284 -26.05 9.82 -18.74
CA LYS A 284 -27.01 10.53 -19.64
C LYS A 284 -26.29 11.33 -20.72
N GLN A 285 -25.18 12.02 -20.34
CA GLN A 285 -24.36 12.77 -21.29
C GLN A 285 -23.73 11.85 -22.34
N ALA A 286 -23.14 10.74 -21.93
CA ALA A 286 -22.53 9.76 -22.84
C ALA A 286 -23.55 9.12 -23.78
N VAL A 287 -24.77 8.83 -23.30
CA VAL A 287 -25.88 8.33 -24.14
C VAL A 287 -26.29 9.37 -25.17
N LYS A 288 -26.45 10.63 -24.74
CA LYS A 288 -26.78 11.74 -25.64
C LYS A 288 -25.75 11.95 -26.73
N GLU A 289 -24.44 11.92 -26.37
CA GLU A 289 -23.35 12.06 -27.33
C GLU A 289 -23.25 10.91 -28.33
N LYS A 290 -23.59 9.70 -27.90
CA LYS A 290 -23.49 8.50 -28.74
C LYS A 290 -24.74 8.25 -29.63
N TYR A 291 -25.93 8.57 -29.13
CA TYR A 291 -27.20 8.21 -29.78
C TYR A 291 -28.06 9.41 -30.11
N GLY A 292 -27.69 10.62 -29.74
CA GLY A 292 -28.50 11.84 -29.92
C GLY A 292 -29.57 11.99 -28.84
N ASP A 293 -30.29 13.14 -28.88
CA ASP A 293 -31.50 13.30 -28.05
C ASP A 293 -32.60 12.40 -28.63
N ASP A 294 -33.08 11.46 -27.82
CA ASP A 294 -34.29 10.72 -28.16
C ASP A 294 -35.43 11.71 -28.32
N ARG A 295 -36.09 11.65 -29.49
CA ARG A 295 -37.29 12.42 -29.79
C ARG A 295 -38.49 11.88 -29.02
#